data_72978e356267d179c62e0ba18895c3ee
#
_entry.id   72978e356267d179c62e0ba18895c3ee
#
_cell.length_a   1.000
_cell.length_b   1.000
_cell.length_c   1.000
_cell.angle_alpha   90.00
_cell.angle_beta   90.00
_cell.angle_gamma   90.00
#
_symmetry.space_group_name_H-M   'P 1'
#
loop_
_entity.id
_entity.type
_entity.pdbx_description
1 polymer ?
#
loop_
_entity_poly.entity_id
_entity_poly.type
_entity_poly.pdbx_seq_one_letter_code
_entity_poly.pdbx_strand_id
1 'polypeptide(L)'
;EVIESLPEHVTTVVDFRGDRNGILLLQDCDYTNKEIAPLPHIPLADKENFARNLAGINHVQTLRNSIPNSITFLEMYGVNKVEELNLLQRWQENETYQTMAVPLGVRGRDDILYLNLHEKAHGPHGLIAGTTGSGKSELVQSYILSLAVNYHPYEVAFLLIDYKGGGMANLFADLPHVVGTITN
;
A
#
# COMPACT_ATOMS: atom_id res chain seq x y z
N GLU A 1 -26.03 -11.34 2.71
CA GLU A 1 -25.73 -10.91 4.11
C GLU A 1 -24.52 -11.63 4.73
N VAL A 2 -24.20 -12.85 4.32
CA VAL A 2 -23.10 -13.62 4.91
C VAL A 2 -21.72 -13.21 4.37
N ILE A 3 -21.61 -12.76 3.13
CA ILE A 3 -20.32 -12.43 2.49
C ILE A 3 -19.74 -11.13 3.03
N GLU A 4 -20.56 -10.13 3.34
CA GLU A 4 -20.11 -8.84 3.86
C GLU A 4 -19.48 -8.90 5.25
N SER A 5 -19.70 -10.00 5.98
CA SER A 5 -19.16 -10.24 7.34
C SER A 5 -17.95 -11.17 7.36
N LEU A 6 -17.45 -11.60 6.21
CA LEU A 6 -16.29 -12.49 6.13
C LEU A 6 -14.98 -11.74 6.41
N PRO A 7 -14.00 -12.41 7.04
CA PRO A 7 -12.65 -11.86 7.18
C PRO A 7 -12.05 -11.52 5.83
N GLU A 8 -11.20 -10.50 5.77
CA GLU A 8 -10.41 -10.18 4.59
C GLU A 8 -9.57 -11.39 4.15
N HIS A 9 -9.41 -11.58 2.84
CA HIS A 9 -8.63 -12.67 2.23
C HIS A 9 -9.29 -14.06 2.23
N VAL A 10 -10.58 -14.18 2.50
CA VAL A 10 -11.31 -15.42 2.28
C VAL A 10 -11.57 -15.60 0.79
N THR A 11 -10.96 -16.62 0.17
CA THR A 11 -11.16 -16.94 -1.26
C THR A 11 -12.21 -18.02 -1.49
N THR A 12 -12.47 -18.86 -0.48
CA THR A 12 -13.42 -19.96 -0.59
C THR A 12 -14.35 -19.96 0.61
N VAL A 13 -15.64 -19.98 0.35
CA VAL A 13 -16.69 -20.05 1.37
C VAL A 13 -17.44 -21.36 1.26
N VAL A 14 -17.62 -22.02 2.40
CA VAL A 14 -18.44 -23.22 2.52
C VAL A 14 -19.72 -22.84 3.23
N ASP A 15 -20.83 -22.76 2.49
CA ASP A 15 -22.14 -22.42 3.05
C ASP A 15 -22.98 -23.68 3.31
N PHE A 16 -23.32 -23.89 4.58
CA PHE A 16 -24.19 -24.97 5.01
C PHE A 16 -25.67 -24.52 5.00
N ARG A 17 -26.32 -24.65 3.86
CA ARG A 17 -27.76 -24.41 3.79
C ARG A 17 -28.48 -25.62 4.31
N GLY A 18 -29.26 -25.46 5.33
CA GLY A 18 -29.90 -26.50 6.13
C GLY A 18 -30.85 -27.49 5.43
N ASP A 19 -30.82 -27.58 4.12
CA ASP A 19 -31.41 -28.65 3.36
C ASP A 19 -30.38 -29.80 3.23
N ARG A 20 -30.80 -30.99 3.36
CA ARG A 20 -30.00 -32.23 3.50
C ARG A 20 -29.12 -32.58 2.31
N ASN A 21 -28.89 -31.66 1.35
CA ASN A 21 -28.35 -31.98 0.04
C ASN A 21 -26.88 -31.55 -0.22
N GLY A 22 -26.18 -31.06 0.79
CA GLY A 22 -24.77 -30.77 0.66
C GLY A 22 -24.34 -29.38 1.12
N ILE A 23 -23.12 -29.05 0.77
CA ILE A 23 -22.49 -27.77 1.03
C ILE A 23 -22.35 -27.01 -0.27
N LEU A 24 -22.56 -25.70 -0.21
CA LEU A 24 -22.29 -24.81 -1.31
C LEU A 24 -20.85 -24.30 -1.17
N LEU A 25 -20.02 -24.57 -2.16
CA LEU A 25 -18.68 -24.01 -2.26
C LEU A 25 -18.76 -22.78 -3.17
N LEU A 26 -18.33 -21.64 -2.66
CA LEU A 26 -18.18 -20.40 -3.42
C LEU A 26 -16.69 -20.16 -3.63
N GLN A 27 -16.26 -20.13 -4.86
CA GLN A 27 -14.91 -19.78 -5.20
C GLN A 27 -14.83 -18.27 -5.50
N ASP A 28 -13.82 -17.60 -4.96
CA ASP A 28 -13.62 -16.14 -5.05
C ASP A 28 -14.82 -15.32 -4.54
N CYS A 29 -15.59 -15.87 -3.60
CA CYS A 29 -16.82 -15.27 -3.08
C CYS A 29 -17.87 -14.95 -4.15
N ASP A 30 -17.79 -15.57 -5.32
CA ASP A 30 -18.70 -15.36 -6.43
C ASP A 30 -19.80 -16.45 -6.46
N TYR A 31 -21.05 -16.04 -6.32
CA TYR A 31 -22.19 -16.94 -6.40
C TYR A 31 -22.47 -17.52 -7.81
N THR A 32 -21.82 -17.01 -8.85
CA THR A 32 -21.88 -17.56 -10.19
C THR A 32 -21.00 -18.80 -10.32
N ASN A 33 -19.90 -18.87 -9.56
CA ASN A 33 -18.98 -20.01 -9.47
C ASN A 33 -19.26 -20.84 -8.21
N LYS A 34 -20.33 -21.61 -8.24
CA LYS A 34 -20.74 -22.45 -7.11
C LYS A 34 -20.70 -23.93 -7.49
N GLU A 35 -20.13 -24.72 -6.60
CA GLU A 35 -20.13 -26.16 -6.71
C GLU A 35 -20.87 -26.77 -5.52
N ILE A 36 -21.76 -27.73 -5.77
CA ILE A 36 -22.46 -28.48 -4.72
C ILE A 36 -21.69 -29.76 -4.47
N ALA A 37 -21.06 -29.85 -3.30
CA ALA A 37 -20.33 -31.04 -2.87
C ALA A 37 -21.11 -31.82 -1.82
N PRO A 38 -21.01 -33.15 -1.78
CA PRO A 38 -21.63 -33.94 -0.71
C PRO A 38 -21.02 -33.58 0.65
N LEU A 39 -21.84 -33.54 1.68
CA LEU A 39 -21.41 -33.28 3.07
C LEU A 39 -20.44 -34.39 3.52
N PRO A 40 -19.18 -34.10 3.80
CA PRO A 40 -18.27 -35.08 4.36
C PRO A 40 -18.69 -35.40 5.80
N HIS A 41 -18.76 -36.70 6.13
CA HIS A 41 -18.99 -37.13 7.51
C HIS A 41 -17.68 -37.00 8.29
N ILE A 42 -17.51 -35.91 9.02
CA ILE A 42 -16.35 -35.70 9.90
C ILE A 42 -16.81 -35.92 11.35
N PRO A 43 -16.24 -36.90 12.08
CA PRO A 43 -16.55 -37.12 13.50
C PRO A 43 -16.31 -35.85 14.34
N LEU A 44 -17.20 -35.57 15.29
CA LEU A 44 -17.14 -34.34 16.08
C LEU A 44 -15.84 -34.20 16.90
N ALA A 45 -15.25 -35.31 17.32
CA ALA A 45 -14.04 -35.35 18.15
C ALA A 45 -12.79 -34.84 17.43
N ASP A 46 -12.75 -34.89 16.09
CA ASP A 46 -11.55 -34.52 15.32
C ASP A 46 -11.51 -33.06 14.89
N LYS A 47 -12.64 -32.35 14.96
CA LYS A 47 -12.77 -30.96 14.51
C LYS A 47 -11.91 -30.00 15.32
N GLU A 48 -11.87 -30.17 16.63
CA GLU A 48 -11.09 -29.31 17.52
C GLU A 48 -9.59 -29.55 17.35
N ASN A 49 -9.16 -30.81 17.24
CA ASN A 49 -7.77 -31.17 16.97
C ASN A 49 -7.33 -30.68 15.58
N PHE A 50 -8.19 -30.79 14.58
CA PHE A 50 -7.95 -30.29 13.24
C PHE A 50 -7.78 -28.76 13.25
N ALA A 51 -8.68 -28.02 13.89
CA ALA A 51 -8.60 -26.58 14.03
C ALA A 51 -7.33 -26.13 14.78
N ARG A 52 -6.96 -26.81 15.85
CA ARG A 52 -5.72 -26.55 16.62
C ARG A 52 -4.46 -26.80 15.78
N ASN A 53 -4.44 -27.86 15.00
CA ASN A 53 -3.32 -28.17 14.12
C ASN A 53 -3.18 -27.14 12.97
N LEU A 54 -4.30 -26.59 12.47
CA LEU A 54 -4.27 -25.55 11.44
C LEU A 54 -3.93 -24.17 12.00
N ALA A 55 -4.23 -23.88 13.27
CA ALA A 55 -4.02 -22.56 13.87
C ALA A 55 -2.55 -22.09 13.86
N GLY A 56 -1.60 -23.02 13.79
CA GLY A 56 -0.17 -22.72 13.69
C GLY A 56 0.36 -22.59 12.25
N ILE A 57 -0.49 -22.81 11.24
CA ILE A 57 -0.08 -22.77 9.84
C ILE A 57 -0.32 -21.35 9.30
N ASN A 58 0.76 -20.67 8.96
CA ASN A 58 0.67 -19.38 8.28
C ASN A 58 0.29 -19.59 6.82
N HIS A 59 -0.79 -18.95 6.39
CA HIS A 59 -1.20 -19.01 4.99
C HIS A 59 -0.17 -18.29 4.10
N VAL A 60 0.19 -18.88 2.97
CA VAL A 60 1.21 -18.32 2.05
C VAL A 60 0.81 -16.91 1.56
N GLN A 61 -0.47 -16.66 1.36
CA GLN A 61 -0.97 -15.32 1.02
C GLN A 61 -0.78 -14.31 2.15
N THR A 62 -0.94 -14.73 3.41
CA THR A 62 -0.70 -13.84 4.58
C THR A 62 0.75 -13.41 4.64
N LEU A 63 1.70 -14.29 4.25
CA LEU A 63 3.12 -13.94 4.15
C LEU A 63 3.42 -12.99 2.98
N ARG A 64 2.71 -13.12 1.87
CA ARG A 64 2.84 -12.19 0.72
C ARG A 64 2.24 -10.83 1.01
N ASN A 65 1.16 -10.78 1.77
CA ASN A 65 0.44 -9.55 2.12
C ASN A 65 0.92 -8.94 3.46
N SER A 66 1.89 -9.55 4.15
CA SER A 66 2.46 -8.94 5.34
C SER A 66 3.18 -7.65 4.97
N ILE A 67 2.79 -6.55 5.62
CA ILE A 67 3.50 -5.27 5.50
C ILE A 67 4.92 -5.48 6.03
N PRO A 68 5.97 -5.18 5.27
CA PRO A 68 7.34 -5.28 5.78
C PRO A 68 7.53 -4.32 6.95
N ASN A 69 8.36 -4.70 7.92
CA ASN A 69 8.67 -3.87 9.09
C ASN A 69 9.32 -2.54 8.70
N SER A 70 10.07 -2.54 7.60
CA SER A 70 10.69 -1.36 7.00
C SER A 70 10.88 -1.60 5.51
N ILE A 71 10.87 -0.52 4.76
CA ILE A 71 11.23 -0.50 3.33
C ILE A 71 12.08 0.74 3.09
N THR A 72 13.16 0.58 2.37
CA THR A 72 13.97 1.71 1.93
C THR A 72 13.36 2.38 0.70
N PHE A 73 13.74 3.63 0.45
CA PHE A 73 13.29 4.37 -0.73
C PHE A 73 13.66 3.64 -2.04
N LEU A 74 14.86 3.10 -2.13
CA LEU A 74 15.31 2.37 -3.32
C LEU A 74 14.56 1.05 -3.51
N GLU A 75 14.32 0.30 -2.44
CA GLU A 75 13.50 -0.91 -2.50
C GLU A 75 12.08 -0.64 -2.97
N MET A 76 11.47 0.49 -2.56
CA MET A 76 10.15 0.91 -3.04
C MET A 76 10.13 1.13 -4.56
N TYR A 77 11.25 1.56 -5.15
CA TYR A 77 11.41 1.69 -6.60
C TYR A 77 11.93 0.42 -7.29
N GLY A 78 12.18 -0.65 -6.53
CA GLY A 78 12.68 -1.92 -7.06
C GLY A 78 14.12 -1.85 -7.60
N VAL A 79 14.93 -0.91 -7.09
CA VAL A 79 16.31 -0.68 -7.53
C VAL A 79 17.28 -0.80 -6.36
N ASN A 80 18.56 -1.08 -6.65
CA ASN A 80 19.59 -1.23 -5.63
C ASN A 80 20.49 0.00 -5.52
N LYS A 81 20.53 0.84 -6.56
CA LYS A 81 21.38 2.03 -6.65
C LYS A 81 20.63 3.22 -7.21
N VAL A 82 21.09 4.41 -6.84
CA VAL A 82 20.48 5.68 -7.28
C VAL A 82 20.52 5.84 -8.80
N GLU A 83 21.57 5.38 -9.44
CA GLU A 83 21.75 5.46 -10.90
C GLU A 83 20.67 4.67 -11.66
N GLU A 84 20.15 3.61 -11.05
CA GLU A 84 19.10 2.75 -11.64
C GLU A 84 17.71 3.41 -11.60
N LEU A 85 17.55 4.53 -10.89
CA LEU A 85 16.32 5.30 -10.87
C LEU A 85 15.98 5.95 -12.22
N ASN A 86 16.96 6.08 -13.13
CA ASN A 86 16.78 6.63 -14.47
C ASN A 86 16.08 8.00 -14.49
N LEU A 87 16.56 8.94 -13.66
CA LEU A 87 15.93 10.25 -13.43
C LEU A 87 15.61 10.98 -14.74
N LEU A 88 16.57 11.06 -15.67
CA LEU A 88 16.39 11.79 -16.93
C LEU A 88 15.27 11.21 -17.78
N GLN A 89 15.14 9.88 -17.81
CA GLN A 89 14.05 9.22 -18.54
C GLN A 89 12.70 9.52 -17.88
N ARG A 90 12.60 9.40 -16.55
CA ARG A 90 11.37 9.72 -15.81
C ARG A 90 10.93 11.16 -16.02
N TRP A 91 11.86 12.10 -15.99
CA TRP A 91 11.60 13.52 -16.23
C TRP A 91 11.14 13.85 -17.65
N GLN A 92 11.50 13.02 -18.62
CA GLN A 92 11.02 13.16 -20.00
C GLN A 92 9.64 12.54 -20.23
N GLU A 93 9.33 11.47 -19.50
CA GLU A 93 8.11 10.70 -19.69
C GLU A 93 6.93 11.19 -18.84
N ASN A 94 7.21 11.80 -17.66
CA ASN A 94 6.18 12.20 -16.73
C ASN A 94 5.83 13.68 -16.85
N GLU A 95 4.56 13.96 -16.98
CA GLU A 95 4.01 15.30 -17.12
C GLU A 95 2.91 15.53 -16.08
N THR A 96 3.02 16.60 -15.29
CA THR A 96 2.13 16.88 -14.15
C THR A 96 0.68 17.14 -14.55
N TYR A 97 0.43 17.60 -15.79
CA TYR A 97 -0.92 17.81 -16.29
C TYR A 97 -1.69 16.49 -16.51
N GLN A 98 -1.00 15.38 -16.67
CA GLN A 98 -1.59 14.05 -16.80
C GLN A 98 -1.81 13.41 -15.43
N THR A 99 -0.80 13.43 -14.59
CA THR A 99 -0.82 12.79 -13.28
C THR A 99 0.28 13.36 -12.38
N MET A 100 0.07 13.31 -11.07
CA MET A 100 1.09 13.55 -10.05
C MET A 100 1.24 12.32 -9.14
N ALA A 101 0.94 11.14 -9.66
CA ALA A 101 1.02 9.89 -8.91
C ALA A 101 2.48 9.48 -8.67
N VAL A 102 2.87 9.37 -7.42
CA VAL A 102 4.18 8.90 -7.00
C VAL A 102 4.08 7.87 -5.87
N PRO A 103 5.02 6.93 -5.78
CA PRO A 103 5.09 6.00 -4.66
C PRO A 103 5.24 6.74 -3.32
N LEU A 104 4.44 6.36 -2.34
CA LEU A 104 4.49 6.90 -0.98
C LEU A 104 4.94 5.86 0.05
N GLY A 105 4.69 4.61 -0.22
CA GLY A 105 4.97 3.49 0.67
C GLY A 105 4.41 2.19 0.14
N VAL A 106 4.28 1.18 1.00
CA VAL A 106 3.72 -0.13 0.64
C VAL A 106 2.61 -0.53 1.59
N ARG A 107 1.59 -1.21 1.06
CA ARG A 107 0.51 -1.85 1.84
C ARG A 107 0.75 -3.35 2.03
N GLY A 108 1.69 -3.91 1.31
CA GLY A 108 2.09 -5.30 1.33
C GLY A 108 3.43 -5.47 0.63
N ARG A 109 3.90 -6.71 0.49
CA ARG A 109 5.22 -6.98 -0.08
C ARG A 109 5.36 -6.47 -1.52
N ASP A 110 4.30 -6.62 -2.32
CA ASP A 110 4.28 -6.27 -3.75
C ASP A 110 3.21 -5.20 -4.07
N ASP A 111 2.61 -4.58 -3.04
CA ASP A 111 1.56 -3.57 -3.20
C ASP A 111 2.07 -2.18 -2.82
N ILE A 112 2.45 -1.40 -3.83
CA ILE A 112 2.93 -0.03 -3.67
C ILE A 112 1.73 0.92 -3.56
N LEU A 113 1.71 1.72 -2.51
CA LEU A 113 0.74 2.80 -2.34
C LEU A 113 1.21 4.04 -3.07
N TYR A 114 0.38 4.55 -3.98
CA TYR A 114 0.62 5.80 -4.70
C TYR A 114 -0.20 6.94 -4.12
N LEU A 115 0.43 8.10 -3.97
CA LEU A 115 -0.26 9.37 -3.71
C LEU A 115 -0.26 10.22 -4.97
N ASN A 116 -1.44 10.71 -5.35
CA ASN A 116 -1.63 11.56 -6.51
C ASN A 116 -2.35 12.85 -6.11
N LEU A 117 -1.63 13.95 -5.94
CA LEU A 117 -2.19 15.26 -5.61
C LEU A 117 -2.71 16.05 -6.83
N HIS A 118 -2.93 15.38 -7.95
CA HIS A 118 -3.63 15.98 -9.08
C HIS A 118 -5.09 16.28 -8.69
N GLU A 119 -5.65 17.41 -9.13
CA GLU A 119 -7.01 17.85 -8.79
C GLU A 119 -8.11 16.83 -9.13
N LYS A 120 -7.90 16.04 -10.20
CA LYS A 120 -8.83 15.00 -10.66
C LYS A 120 -8.65 13.64 -9.97
N ALA A 121 -7.73 13.55 -9.02
CA ALA A 121 -7.43 12.31 -8.28
C ALA A 121 -7.67 12.48 -6.77
N HIS A 122 -6.61 12.47 -5.94
CA HIS A 122 -6.75 12.63 -4.50
C HIS A 122 -6.95 14.10 -4.07
N GLY A 123 -6.84 15.03 -5.03
CA GLY A 123 -6.99 16.49 -4.81
C GLY A 123 -5.66 17.17 -4.50
N PRO A 124 -5.61 18.52 -4.69
CA PRO A 124 -4.35 19.27 -4.58
C PRO A 124 -3.91 19.53 -3.13
N HIS A 125 -4.70 19.15 -2.14
CA HIS A 125 -4.43 19.42 -0.74
C HIS A 125 -4.33 18.14 0.07
N GLY A 126 -3.42 18.11 1.05
CA GLY A 126 -3.25 17.01 1.98
C GLY A 126 -3.04 17.51 3.41
N LEU A 127 -3.48 16.72 4.38
CA LEU A 127 -3.23 16.96 5.80
C LEU A 127 -2.58 15.69 6.39
N ILE A 128 -1.42 15.88 7.05
CA ILE A 128 -0.72 14.80 7.75
C ILE A 128 -0.75 15.11 9.24
N ALA A 129 -1.41 14.26 10.02
CA ALA A 129 -1.52 14.39 11.46
C ALA A 129 -0.90 13.18 12.18
N GLY A 130 -0.36 13.43 13.36
CA GLY A 130 0.23 12.38 14.20
C GLY A 130 1.03 12.96 15.35
N THR A 131 1.35 12.15 16.34
CA THR A 131 2.16 12.53 17.49
C THR A 131 3.63 12.77 17.13
N THR A 132 4.41 13.36 18.02
CA THR A 132 5.86 13.47 17.86
C THR A 132 6.49 12.07 17.79
N GLY A 133 7.40 11.86 16.85
CA GLY A 133 8.03 10.55 16.62
C GLY A 133 7.22 9.55 15.79
N SER A 134 6.03 9.93 15.28
CA SER A 134 5.19 9.03 14.46
C SER A 134 5.62 8.91 12.99
N GLY A 135 6.73 9.51 12.57
CA GLY A 135 7.22 9.42 11.20
C GLY A 135 6.64 10.44 10.21
N LYS A 136 5.90 11.49 10.67
CA LYS A 136 5.33 12.51 9.76
C LYS A 136 6.37 13.16 8.85
N SER A 137 7.49 13.57 9.42
CA SER A 137 8.57 14.22 8.64
C SER A 137 9.19 13.25 7.64
N GLU A 138 9.41 12.01 8.03
CA GLU A 138 9.92 10.95 7.14
C GLU A 138 8.97 10.70 5.96
N LEU A 139 7.66 10.66 6.23
CA LEU A 139 6.66 10.51 5.18
C LEU A 139 6.69 11.68 4.19
N VAL A 140 6.80 12.93 4.68
CA VAL A 140 6.89 14.12 3.82
C VAL A 140 8.19 14.11 3.02
N GLN A 141 9.33 13.74 3.63
CA GLN A 141 10.61 13.61 2.95
C GLN A 141 10.55 12.57 1.83
N SER A 142 10.00 11.40 2.12
CA SER A 142 9.78 10.33 1.12
C SER A 142 8.93 10.83 -0.05
N TYR A 143 7.89 11.61 0.24
CA TYR A 143 7.01 12.17 -0.79
C TYR A 143 7.71 13.22 -1.65
N ILE A 144 8.48 14.16 -1.03
CA ILE A 144 9.28 15.16 -1.75
C ILE A 144 10.27 14.45 -2.68
N LEU A 145 11.00 13.46 -2.17
CA LEU A 145 11.95 12.67 -2.99
C LEU A 145 11.24 11.94 -4.13
N SER A 146 10.08 11.34 -3.86
CA SER A 146 9.31 10.65 -4.90
C SER A 146 8.86 11.59 -6.01
N LEU A 147 8.42 12.80 -5.69
CA LEU A 147 8.10 13.81 -6.70
C LEU A 147 9.34 14.24 -7.48
N ALA A 148 10.45 14.52 -6.79
CA ALA A 148 11.69 14.95 -7.42
C ALA A 148 12.33 13.88 -8.33
N VAL A 149 12.18 12.60 -8.00
CA VAL A 149 12.63 11.48 -8.84
C VAL A 149 11.78 11.35 -10.10
N ASN A 150 10.48 11.57 -9.99
CA ASN A 150 9.57 11.30 -11.11
C ASN A 150 9.33 12.50 -12.02
N TYR A 151 9.46 13.75 -11.55
CA TYR A 151 9.11 14.94 -12.31
C TYR A 151 10.29 15.92 -12.41
N HIS A 152 10.40 16.56 -13.57
CA HIS A 152 11.43 17.55 -13.81
C HIS A 152 11.24 18.81 -12.93
N PRO A 153 12.30 19.55 -12.53
CA PRO A 153 12.17 20.81 -11.78
C PRO A 153 11.31 21.90 -12.43
N TYR A 154 11.08 21.83 -13.74
CA TYR A 154 10.13 22.71 -14.43
C TYR A 154 8.67 22.29 -14.31
N GLU A 155 8.42 21.03 -13.95
CA GLU A 155 7.09 20.47 -13.74
C GLU A 155 6.65 20.60 -12.28
N VAL A 156 7.57 20.39 -11.32
CA VAL A 156 7.29 20.45 -9.88
C VAL A 156 8.34 21.29 -9.19
N ALA A 157 7.88 22.27 -8.41
CA ALA A 157 8.74 23.07 -7.55
C ALA A 157 8.24 23.05 -6.10
N PHE A 158 9.16 23.08 -5.14
CA PHE A 158 8.85 23.04 -3.71
C PHE A 158 9.16 24.39 -3.05
N LEU A 159 8.18 24.93 -2.33
CA LEU A 159 8.38 25.92 -1.29
C LEU A 159 8.22 25.24 0.07
N LEU A 160 9.30 25.12 0.81
CA LEU A 160 9.33 24.40 2.08
C LEU A 160 9.22 25.39 3.25
N ILE A 161 8.20 25.22 4.09
CA ILE A 161 7.94 26.06 5.25
C ILE A 161 8.04 25.18 6.49
N ASP A 162 9.09 25.37 7.30
CA ASP A 162 9.35 24.58 8.50
C ASP A 162 9.59 25.47 9.72
N TYR A 163 8.53 25.67 10.50
CA TYR A 163 8.58 26.45 11.75
C TYR A 163 9.15 25.67 12.97
N LYS A 164 9.56 24.43 12.76
CA LYS A 164 10.11 23.58 13.84
C LYS A 164 11.64 23.44 13.77
N GLY A 165 12.34 24.54 13.51
CA GLY A 165 13.81 24.55 13.52
C GLY A 165 14.47 24.20 12.18
N GLY A 166 13.72 24.11 11.09
CA GLY A 166 14.25 23.99 9.72
C GLY A 166 14.93 22.64 9.38
N GLY A 167 14.88 21.66 10.27
CA GLY A 167 15.62 20.40 10.09
C GLY A 167 15.23 19.64 8.82
N MET A 168 13.94 19.64 8.48
CA MET A 168 13.46 18.98 7.27
C MET A 168 13.76 19.83 6.03
N ALA A 169 13.52 21.15 6.08
CA ALA A 169 13.72 22.04 4.94
C ALA A 169 15.18 22.10 4.51
N ASN A 170 16.11 22.10 5.47
CA ASN A 170 17.55 22.14 5.21
C ASN A 170 18.09 20.90 4.48
N LEU A 171 17.47 19.74 4.67
CA LEU A 171 17.88 18.51 3.99
C LEU A 171 17.70 18.60 2.46
N PHE A 172 16.80 19.45 1.99
CA PHE A 172 16.45 19.58 0.58
C PHE A 172 16.94 20.89 -0.04
N ALA A 173 17.73 21.68 0.69
CA ALA A 173 18.18 23.01 0.21
C ALA A 173 18.89 22.99 -1.14
N ASP A 174 19.66 21.93 -1.40
CA ASP A 174 20.42 21.75 -2.64
C ASP A 174 19.63 21.02 -3.76
N LEU A 175 18.37 20.63 -3.48
CA LEU A 175 17.55 19.96 -4.48
C LEU A 175 17.11 20.96 -5.56
N PRO A 176 17.30 20.69 -6.87
CA PRO A 176 17.00 21.64 -7.94
C PRO A 176 15.50 22.03 -8.03
N HIS A 177 14.64 21.27 -7.39
CA HIS A 177 13.20 21.52 -7.29
C HIS A 177 12.83 22.57 -6.23
N VAL A 178 13.74 22.87 -5.29
CA VAL A 178 13.43 23.78 -4.18
C VAL A 178 13.64 25.23 -4.62
N VAL A 179 12.55 25.98 -4.66
CA VAL A 179 12.57 27.40 -5.03
C VAL A 179 12.70 28.34 -3.82
N GLY A 180 12.52 27.81 -2.62
CA GLY A 180 12.71 28.56 -1.39
C GLY A 180 12.41 27.75 -0.13
N THR A 181 13.05 28.17 0.97
CA THR A 181 12.81 27.63 2.31
C THR A 181 12.50 28.76 3.27
N ILE A 182 11.51 28.56 4.13
CA ILE A 182 11.16 29.50 5.21
C ILE A 182 11.26 28.72 6.52
N THR A 183 12.14 29.19 7.38
CA THR A 183 12.37 28.62 8.72
C THR A 183 12.33 29.73 9.77
N ASN A 184 12.12 29.35 11.04
CA ASN A 184 12.31 30.28 12.17
C ASN A 184 13.76 30.52 12.48
#